data_e82c6d071904e4cee5fdbc002f71c012
#
_entry.id   e82c6d071904e4cee5fdbc002f71c012
#
_cell.length_a   1.000
_cell.length_b   1.000
_cell.length_c   1.000
_cell.angle_alpha   90.00
_cell.angle_beta   90.00
_cell.angle_gamma   90.00
#
_symmetry.space_group_name_H-M   'P 1'
#
loop_
_entity.id
_entity.type
_entity.pdbx_description
1 polymer ?
#
loop_
_entity_poly.entity_id
_entity_poly.type
_entity_poly.pdbx_seq_one_letter_code
_entity_poly.pdbx_strand_id
1 'polypeptide(L)'
;MKIITIITLFLSANIAVVAQSGYEDFLQQIEANNTTLATLRQQIEAQKIGNRTGLTPANPEVEFNYLWGAPSPIGNRTDISVTQTFDFPTAYSHRSKIANLQNENTELQYKAERINILLLAKKACIELAYYTALAKEYAVRRQNAQLIAEATKAKLDKGETTIIEHNKAQLNLTTVQTEVAQIETERITLLSEIKRINGNKEITNTNVNCNLQFVIDFEDWYAQVEAKNPVLQYVRGQIEIDRHKIKLNRAMGLPKLSAGYMSEKIVGEHFQGVTIGISIPLWENSNRVQQAKAQVQAAETAFADSKVQFYNRLKTFYQKAASLQQNAQKLRQSLANNNNEPLLKKALDAGEISLLNYLLEIEFYYNAINKALEAERDFELAVAELQAMEM
;
A
#
# COMPACT_ATOMS: atom_id res chain seq x y z
N MET A 1 -49.27 15.46 9.09
CA MET A 1 -47.85 15.95 9.17
C MET A 1 -46.81 14.95 9.69
N LYS A 2 -47.14 13.70 10.02
CA LYS A 2 -46.17 12.68 10.49
C LYS A 2 -45.67 11.69 9.42
N ILE A 3 -46.26 11.67 8.24
CA ILE A 3 -45.91 10.72 7.16
C ILE A 3 -44.80 11.27 6.24
N ILE A 4 -44.66 12.58 6.11
CA ILE A 4 -43.67 13.21 5.23
C ILE A 4 -42.23 13.15 5.83
N THR A 5 -42.13 13.14 7.16
CA THR A 5 -40.83 13.09 7.85
C THR A 5 -40.14 11.71 7.76
N ILE A 6 -40.92 10.64 7.60
CA ILE A 6 -40.36 9.26 7.50
C ILE A 6 -39.84 8.98 6.09
N ILE A 7 -40.42 9.58 5.05
CA ILE A 7 -39.98 9.37 3.64
C ILE A 7 -38.65 10.08 3.38
N THR A 8 -38.40 11.24 3.98
CA THR A 8 -37.12 11.95 3.81
C THR A 8 -35.92 11.26 4.52
N LEU A 9 -36.18 10.55 5.62
CA LEU A 9 -35.13 9.79 6.33
C LEU A 9 -34.75 8.51 5.57
N PHE A 10 -35.69 7.88 4.85
CA PHE A 10 -35.41 6.68 4.04
C PHE A 10 -34.69 6.99 2.72
N LEU A 11 -34.87 8.18 2.17
CA LEU A 11 -34.19 8.59 0.93
C LEU A 11 -32.69 8.89 1.16
N SER A 12 -32.35 9.46 2.32
CA SER A 12 -30.95 9.74 2.68
C SER A 12 -30.13 8.47 3.02
N ALA A 13 -30.76 7.44 3.60
CA ALA A 13 -30.14 6.16 3.88
C ALA A 13 -29.80 5.36 2.60
N ASN A 14 -30.66 5.43 1.57
CA ASN A 14 -30.43 4.73 0.32
C ASN A 14 -29.33 5.35 -0.55
N ILE A 15 -29.13 6.67 -0.49
CA ILE A 15 -28.04 7.34 -1.24
C ILE A 15 -26.68 7.01 -0.62
N ALA A 16 -26.56 6.90 0.69
CA ALA A 16 -25.33 6.52 1.37
C ALA A 16 -24.92 5.07 1.07
N VAL A 17 -25.87 4.14 1.03
CA VAL A 17 -25.62 2.72 0.73
C VAL A 17 -25.16 2.53 -0.73
N VAL A 18 -25.74 3.24 -1.68
CA VAL A 18 -25.34 3.15 -3.10
C VAL A 18 -23.95 3.78 -3.33
N ALA A 19 -23.60 4.85 -2.62
CA ALA A 19 -22.27 5.47 -2.73
C ALA A 19 -21.17 4.59 -2.13
N GLN A 20 -21.45 3.89 -1.04
CA GLN A 20 -20.51 2.98 -0.39
C GLN A 20 -20.24 1.72 -1.24
N SER A 21 -21.26 1.17 -1.91
CA SER A 21 -21.10 0.05 -2.83
C SER A 21 -20.21 0.38 -4.02
N GLY A 22 -20.36 1.56 -4.62
CA GLY A 22 -19.55 1.99 -5.77
C GLY A 22 -18.07 2.15 -5.46
N TYR A 23 -17.73 2.54 -4.23
CA TYR A 23 -16.35 2.68 -3.80
C TYR A 23 -15.67 1.32 -3.53
N GLU A 24 -16.36 0.41 -2.88
CA GLU A 24 -15.87 -0.96 -2.67
C GLU A 24 -15.68 -1.70 -4.01
N ASP A 25 -16.62 -1.55 -4.94
CA ASP A 25 -16.52 -2.11 -6.29
C ASP A 25 -15.30 -1.58 -7.06
N PHE A 26 -14.99 -0.27 -6.91
CA PHE A 26 -13.79 0.34 -7.48
C PHE A 26 -12.52 -0.32 -6.94
N LEU A 27 -12.38 -0.47 -5.63
CA LEU A 27 -11.21 -1.10 -5.01
C LEU A 27 -11.08 -2.58 -5.39
N GLN A 28 -12.20 -3.31 -5.48
CA GLN A 28 -12.22 -4.69 -5.92
C GLN A 28 -11.76 -4.84 -7.39
N GLN A 29 -12.19 -3.94 -8.28
CA GLN A 29 -11.71 -3.92 -9.66
C GLN A 29 -10.20 -3.68 -9.76
N ILE A 30 -9.67 -2.73 -8.96
CA ILE A 30 -8.23 -2.49 -8.86
C ILE A 30 -7.51 -3.74 -8.38
N GLU A 31 -7.97 -4.36 -7.31
CA GLU A 31 -7.34 -5.56 -6.77
C GLU A 31 -7.31 -6.72 -7.78
N ALA A 32 -8.41 -6.92 -8.50
CA ALA A 32 -8.52 -7.99 -9.50
C ALA A 32 -7.67 -7.77 -10.76
N ASN A 33 -7.45 -6.51 -11.14
CA ASN A 33 -6.81 -6.18 -12.41
C ASN A 33 -5.35 -5.72 -12.27
N ASN A 34 -4.91 -5.37 -11.04
CA ASN A 34 -3.59 -4.80 -10.83
C ASN A 34 -2.47 -5.79 -11.15
N THR A 35 -1.64 -5.45 -12.14
CA THR A 35 -0.56 -6.32 -12.63
C THR A 35 0.57 -6.48 -11.63
N THR A 36 0.80 -5.47 -10.78
CA THR A 36 1.81 -5.54 -9.70
C THR A 36 1.40 -6.56 -8.64
N LEU A 37 0.12 -6.57 -8.22
CA LEU A 37 -0.41 -7.59 -7.30
C LEU A 37 -0.35 -8.99 -7.91
N ALA A 38 -0.69 -9.13 -9.19
CA ALA A 38 -0.58 -10.40 -9.90
C ALA A 38 0.86 -10.92 -9.94
N THR A 39 1.82 -10.05 -10.26
CA THR A 39 3.26 -10.38 -10.28
C THR A 39 3.73 -10.76 -8.87
N LEU A 40 3.38 -9.97 -7.87
CA LEU A 40 3.74 -10.24 -6.47
C LEU A 40 3.18 -11.58 -6.00
N ARG A 41 1.96 -11.94 -6.40
CA ARG A 41 1.36 -13.24 -6.07
C ARG A 41 2.18 -14.41 -6.62
N GLN A 42 2.66 -14.31 -7.87
CA GLN A 42 3.52 -15.33 -8.46
C GLN A 42 4.89 -15.41 -7.77
N GLN A 43 5.48 -14.27 -7.42
CA GLN A 43 6.74 -14.22 -6.66
C GLN A 43 6.60 -14.89 -5.29
N ILE A 44 5.49 -14.65 -4.61
CA ILE A 44 5.18 -15.27 -3.31
C ILE A 44 5.05 -16.78 -3.43
N GLU A 45 4.35 -17.29 -4.43
CA GLU A 45 4.25 -18.73 -4.64
C GLU A 45 5.63 -19.36 -4.93
N ALA A 46 6.45 -18.70 -5.75
CA ALA A 46 7.83 -19.14 -5.98
C ALA A 46 8.67 -19.14 -4.69
N GLN A 47 8.54 -18.10 -3.86
CA GLN A 47 9.24 -18.00 -2.59
C GLN A 47 8.79 -19.07 -1.59
N LYS A 48 7.50 -19.39 -1.52
CA LYS A 48 6.98 -20.47 -0.68
C LYS A 48 7.51 -21.84 -1.09
N ILE A 49 7.65 -22.07 -2.39
CA ILE A 49 8.31 -23.28 -2.91
C ILE A 49 9.78 -23.29 -2.49
N GLY A 50 10.48 -22.15 -2.67
CA GLY A 50 11.86 -21.97 -2.23
C GLY A 50 12.07 -22.23 -0.74
N ASN A 51 11.17 -21.76 0.11
CA ASN A 51 11.23 -21.98 1.57
C ASN A 51 11.12 -23.47 1.95
N ARG A 52 10.58 -24.32 1.07
CA ARG A 52 10.49 -25.77 1.27
C ARG A 52 11.69 -26.53 0.72
N THR A 53 12.69 -25.88 0.11
CA THR A 53 13.92 -26.53 -0.32
C THR A 53 14.80 -26.86 0.89
N GLY A 54 15.56 -27.96 0.80
CA GLY A 54 16.47 -28.36 1.88
C GLY A 54 15.82 -28.91 3.15
N LEU A 55 14.52 -29.26 3.09
CA LEU A 55 13.80 -29.91 4.20
C LEU A 55 14.05 -31.42 4.27
N THR A 56 14.53 -32.01 3.17
CA THR A 56 14.87 -33.43 3.04
C THR A 56 16.33 -33.69 3.39
N PRO A 57 16.70 -34.92 3.70
CA PRO A 57 18.11 -35.31 3.83
C PRO A 57 18.92 -35.00 2.55
N ALA A 58 20.21 -34.89 2.68
CA ALA A 58 21.13 -34.82 1.54
C ALA A 58 20.95 -36.02 0.60
N ASN A 59 21.31 -35.87 -0.65
CA ASN A 59 21.26 -37.01 -1.57
C ASN A 59 22.22 -38.13 -1.14
N PRO A 60 21.91 -39.41 -1.46
CA PRO A 60 22.90 -40.46 -1.31
C PRO A 60 24.14 -40.20 -2.13
N GLU A 61 25.29 -40.44 -1.54
CA GLU A 61 26.59 -40.42 -2.21
C GLU A 61 26.85 -41.82 -2.77
N VAL A 62 27.21 -41.93 -4.05
CA VAL A 62 27.63 -43.16 -4.69
C VAL A 62 29.07 -42.97 -5.12
N GLU A 63 29.93 -43.82 -4.58
CA GLU A 63 31.37 -43.77 -4.86
C GLU A 63 31.79 -45.08 -5.55
N PHE A 64 32.59 -44.93 -6.59
CA PHE A 64 33.19 -46.03 -7.32
C PHE A 64 34.71 -45.81 -7.40
N ASN A 65 35.48 -46.73 -6.86
CA ASN A 65 36.93 -46.69 -6.87
C ASN A 65 37.46 -47.90 -7.66
N TYR A 66 38.41 -47.67 -8.55
CA TYR A 66 39.14 -48.70 -9.24
C TYR A 66 40.63 -48.45 -9.03
N LEU A 67 41.29 -49.34 -8.31
CA LEU A 67 42.69 -49.22 -7.88
C LEU A 67 43.54 -50.27 -8.61
N TRP A 68 44.63 -49.82 -9.22
CA TRP A 68 45.60 -50.70 -9.81
C TRP A 68 46.61 -51.17 -8.76
N GLY A 69 46.78 -52.47 -8.64
CA GLY A 69 47.76 -53.03 -7.69
C GLY A 69 49.17 -52.99 -8.24
N ALA A 70 50.14 -52.65 -7.38
CA ALA A 70 51.56 -52.75 -7.69
C ALA A 70 52.31 -53.36 -6.46
N PRO A 71 53.09 -54.42 -6.66
CA PRO A 71 53.41 -55.12 -7.91
C PRO A 71 52.24 -55.92 -8.50
N SER A 72 52.26 -56.21 -9.81
CA SER A 72 51.21 -56.84 -10.59
C SER A 72 50.51 -58.10 -9.96
N PRO A 73 51.15 -58.96 -9.19
CA PRO A 73 50.52 -60.12 -8.57
C PRO A 73 49.44 -59.79 -7.52
N ILE A 74 49.40 -58.54 -6.99
CA ILE A 74 48.35 -58.13 -6.05
C ILE A 74 46.96 -58.01 -6.74
N GLY A 75 46.95 -57.78 -8.04
CA GLY A 75 45.73 -57.58 -8.80
C GLY A 75 45.08 -56.22 -8.61
N ASN A 76 43.96 -56.00 -9.24
CA ASN A 76 43.18 -54.74 -9.13
C ASN A 76 42.08 -54.86 -8.08
N ARG A 77 41.75 -53.73 -7.46
CA ARG A 77 40.65 -53.63 -6.47
C ARG A 77 39.55 -52.71 -7.02
N THR A 78 38.33 -53.14 -6.84
CA THR A 78 37.13 -52.34 -7.17
C THR A 78 36.26 -52.18 -5.93
N ASP A 79 36.01 -50.94 -5.58
CA ASP A 79 35.12 -50.60 -4.46
C ASP A 79 33.89 -49.87 -4.97
N ILE A 80 32.74 -50.23 -4.45
CA ILE A 80 31.46 -49.53 -4.67
C ILE A 80 30.87 -49.24 -3.29
N SER A 81 30.55 -47.97 -3.05
CA SER A 81 29.84 -47.60 -1.83
C SER A 81 28.64 -46.72 -2.13
N VAL A 82 27.60 -46.86 -1.36
CA VAL A 82 26.40 -46.00 -1.33
C VAL A 82 26.20 -45.56 0.11
N THR A 83 26.32 -44.26 0.36
CA THR A 83 26.19 -43.70 1.71
C THR A 83 25.13 -42.63 1.78
N GLN A 84 24.20 -42.72 2.73
CA GLN A 84 23.20 -41.71 3.05
C GLN A 84 23.53 -41.07 4.39
N THR A 85 23.68 -39.76 4.40
CA THR A 85 23.92 -38.96 5.62
C THR A 85 22.61 -38.30 6.08
N PHE A 86 22.42 -38.30 7.38
CA PHE A 86 21.27 -37.69 8.05
C PHE A 86 21.74 -36.71 9.12
N ASP A 87 21.18 -35.49 9.10
CA ASP A 87 21.24 -34.63 10.28
C ASP A 87 20.43 -35.23 11.42
N PHE A 88 20.67 -34.78 12.63
CA PHE A 88 19.90 -35.23 13.78
C PHE A 88 18.40 -34.94 13.57
N PRO A 89 17.47 -35.85 13.86
CA PRO A 89 16.04 -35.76 13.47
C PRO A 89 15.35 -34.44 13.85
N THR A 90 15.73 -33.84 14.99
CA THR A 90 15.15 -32.55 15.44
C THR A 90 15.53 -31.39 14.51
N ALA A 91 16.61 -31.47 13.73
CA ALA A 91 17.00 -30.43 12.77
C ALA A 91 15.95 -30.30 11.66
N TYR A 92 15.45 -31.42 11.13
CA TYR A 92 14.38 -31.43 10.11
C TYR A 92 13.08 -30.80 10.61
N SER A 93 12.69 -31.12 11.87
CA SER A 93 11.52 -30.52 12.50
C SER A 93 11.64 -28.98 12.59
N HIS A 94 12.81 -28.48 13.02
CA HIS A 94 13.01 -27.04 13.11
C HIS A 94 13.12 -26.37 11.75
N ARG A 95 13.73 -26.99 10.73
CA ARG A 95 13.72 -26.48 9.34
C ARG A 95 12.29 -26.37 8.80
N SER A 96 11.48 -27.41 8.98
CA SER A 96 10.08 -27.41 8.56
C SER A 96 9.29 -26.30 9.25
N LYS A 97 9.48 -26.10 10.55
CA LYS A 97 8.78 -25.01 11.28
C LYS A 97 9.24 -23.63 10.80
N ILE A 98 10.54 -23.43 10.56
CA ILE A 98 11.07 -22.19 9.98
C ILE A 98 10.44 -21.94 8.60
N ALA A 99 10.40 -22.93 7.71
CA ALA A 99 9.81 -22.82 6.40
C ALA A 99 8.33 -22.41 6.45
N ASN A 100 7.56 -22.99 7.37
CA ASN A 100 6.15 -22.63 7.56
C ASN A 100 6.00 -21.17 8.04
N LEU A 101 6.78 -20.75 9.02
CA LEU A 101 6.78 -19.36 9.51
C LEU A 101 7.23 -18.37 8.43
N GLN A 102 8.21 -18.75 7.60
CA GLN A 102 8.62 -17.94 6.45
C GLN A 102 7.48 -17.80 5.43
N ASN A 103 6.73 -18.87 5.17
CA ASN A 103 5.55 -18.82 4.29
C ASN A 103 4.45 -17.91 4.84
N GLU A 104 4.20 -17.97 6.16
CA GLU A 104 3.28 -17.05 6.82
C GLU A 104 3.74 -15.61 6.70
N ASN A 105 5.02 -15.32 6.93
CA ASN A 105 5.60 -13.98 6.76
C ASN A 105 5.54 -13.48 5.32
N THR A 106 5.72 -14.35 4.34
CA THR A 106 5.60 -14.00 2.92
C THR A 106 4.16 -13.57 2.58
N GLU A 107 3.14 -14.20 3.16
CA GLU A 107 1.73 -13.75 3.02
C GLU A 107 1.48 -12.39 3.70
N LEU A 108 2.12 -12.11 4.82
CA LEU A 108 2.01 -10.81 5.49
C LEU A 108 2.63 -9.69 4.66
N GLN A 109 3.74 -9.97 3.97
CA GLN A 109 4.32 -9.02 3.00
C GLN A 109 3.35 -8.71 1.85
N TYR A 110 2.70 -9.76 1.30
CA TYR A 110 1.67 -9.55 0.28
C TYR A 110 0.54 -8.65 0.77
N LYS A 111 0.04 -8.91 1.98
CA LYS A 111 -1.02 -8.09 2.58
C LYS A 111 -0.60 -6.63 2.73
N ALA A 112 0.63 -6.39 3.19
CA ALA A 112 1.16 -5.02 3.33
C ALA A 112 1.24 -4.30 1.97
N GLU A 113 1.75 -4.96 0.92
CA GLU A 113 1.81 -4.37 -0.42
C GLU A 113 0.43 -4.18 -1.05
N ARG A 114 -0.49 -5.11 -0.82
CA ARG A 114 -1.89 -4.96 -1.21
C ARG A 114 -2.49 -3.68 -0.61
N ILE A 115 -2.31 -3.46 0.68
CA ILE A 115 -2.77 -2.26 1.38
C ILE A 115 -2.18 -1.00 0.74
N ASN A 116 -0.88 -0.98 0.44
CA ASN A 116 -0.21 0.15 -0.20
C ASN A 116 -0.81 0.48 -1.58
N ILE A 117 -1.06 -0.53 -2.41
CA ILE A 117 -1.64 -0.34 -3.74
C ILE A 117 -3.09 0.14 -3.66
N LEU A 118 -3.89 -0.41 -2.75
CA LEU A 118 -5.26 0.04 -2.54
C LEU A 118 -5.32 1.47 -1.97
N LEU A 119 -4.39 1.83 -1.08
CA LEU A 119 -4.26 3.21 -0.58
C LEU A 119 -3.88 4.17 -1.72
N LEU A 120 -2.96 3.79 -2.61
CA LEU A 120 -2.60 4.60 -3.77
C LEU A 120 -3.81 4.86 -4.67
N ALA A 121 -4.60 3.80 -4.97
CA ALA A 121 -5.84 3.92 -5.74
C ALA A 121 -6.87 4.83 -5.05
N LYS A 122 -7.01 4.70 -3.73
CA LYS A 122 -7.87 5.52 -2.88
C LYS A 122 -7.50 7.00 -2.97
N LYS A 123 -6.22 7.32 -2.83
CA LYS A 123 -5.71 8.69 -2.96
C LYS A 123 -5.98 9.27 -4.35
N ALA A 124 -5.70 8.53 -5.40
CA ALA A 124 -5.98 8.97 -6.77
C ALA A 124 -7.49 9.23 -7.01
N CYS A 125 -8.37 8.43 -6.40
CA CYS A 125 -9.81 8.65 -6.46
C CYS A 125 -10.24 9.94 -5.73
N ILE A 126 -9.71 10.21 -4.55
CA ILE A 126 -9.97 11.43 -3.77
C ILE A 126 -9.50 12.67 -4.54
N GLU A 127 -8.30 12.64 -5.09
CA GLU A 127 -7.77 13.73 -5.91
C GLU A 127 -8.63 13.95 -7.17
N LEU A 128 -9.08 12.89 -7.84
CA LEU A 128 -9.97 13.01 -8.99
C LEU A 128 -11.32 13.64 -8.61
N ALA A 129 -11.88 13.28 -7.44
CA ALA A 129 -13.11 13.89 -6.94
C ALA A 129 -12.92 15.39 -6.66
N TYR A 130 -11.80 15.77 -6.04
CA TYR A 130 -11.43 17.17 -5.82
C TYR A 130 -11.34 17.95 -7.14
N TYR A 131 -10.57 17.49 -8.11
CA TYR A 131 -10.44 18.19 -9.40
C TYR A 131 -11.74 18.18 -10.21
N THR A 132 -12.59 17.20 -10.00
CA THR A 132 -13.94 17.18 -10.61
C THR A 132 -14.86 18.24 -9.99
N ALA A 133 -14.79 18.43 -8.66
CA ALA A 133 -15.52 19.50 -7.98
C ALA A 133 -14.98 20.88 -8.41
N LEU A 134 -13.66 21.04 -8.46
CA LEU A 134 -13.00 22.26 -8.89
C LEU A 134 -13.36 22.60 -10.34
N ALA A 135 -13.41 21.64 -11.26
CA ALA A 135 -13.82 21.83 -12.64
C ALA A 135 -15.25 22.39 -12.77
N LYS A 136 -16.17 21.93 -11.91
CA LYS A 136 -17.56 22.46 -11.88
C LYS A 136 -17.57 23.94 -11.47
N GLU A 137 -16.83 24.29 -10.42
CA GLU A 137 -16.69 25.68 -9.97
C GLU A 137 -16.10 26.57 -11.07
N TYR A 138 -15.01 26.15 -11.68
CA TYR A 138 -14.34 26.92 -12.73
C TYR A 138 -15.15 26.99 -14.04
N ALA A 139 -16.03 26.04 -14.32
CA ALA A 139 -16.98 26.16 -15.45
C ALA A 139 -17.92 27.35 -15.26
N VAL A 140 -18.45 27.55 -14.05
CA VAL A 140 -19.30 28.70 -13.70
C VAL A 140 -18.49 30.02 -13.80
N ARG A 141 -17.28 30.05 -13.23
CA ARG A 141 -16.40 31.23 -13.28
C ARG A 141 -16.06 31.62 -14.72
N ARG A 142 -15.77 30.65 -15.58
CA ARG A 142 -15.50 30.89 -17.01
C ARG A 142 -16.68 31.51 -17.70
N GLN A 143 -17.87 30.97 -17.46
CA GLN A 143 -19.11 31.53 -18.04
C GLN A 143 -19.33 32.98 -17.57
N ASN A 144 -19.16 33.28 -16.29
CA ASN A 144 -19.29 34.63 -15.76
C ASN A 144 -18.23 35.59 -16.34
N ALA A 145 -16.98 35.17 -16.40
CA ALA A 145 -15.89 35.97 -16.99
C ALA A 145 -16.12 36.26 -18.47
N GLN A 146 -16.66 35.33 -19.24
CA GLN A 146 -17.00 35.51 -20.64
C GLN A 146 -18.14 36.52 -20.81
N LEU A 147 -19.21 36.43 -20.04
CA LEU A 147 -20.32 37.39 -20.07
C LEU A 147 -19.86 38.80 -19.75
N ILE A 148 -18.96 38.96 -18.77
CA ILE A 148 -18.38 40.26 -18.40
C ILE A 148 -17.52 40.81 -19.54
N ALA A 149 -16.66 40.00 -20.17
CA ALA A 149 -15.82 40.40 -21.28
C ALA A 149 -16.64 40.86 -22.49
N GLU A 150 -17.72 40.16 -22.83
CA GLU A 150 -18.66 40.50 -23.89
C GLU A 150 -19.43 41.82 -23.57
N ALA A 151 -19.91 41.98 -22.35
CA ALA A 151 -20.62 43.16 -21.90
C ALA A 151 -19.70 44.41 -21.90
N THR A 152 -18.46 44.29 -21.43
CA THR A 152 -17.49 45.41 -21.45
C THR A 152 -17.10 45.76 -22.86
N LYS A 153 -16.99 44.81 -23.80
CA LYS A 153 -16.75 45.09 -25.21
C LYS A 153 -17.90 45.90 -25.81
N ALA A 154 -19.15 45.49 -25.61
CA ALA A 154 -20.31 46.20 -26.12
C ALA A 154 -20.43 47.63 -25.56
N LYS A 155 -20.05 47.84 -24.29
CA LYS A 155 -20.01 49.20 -23.68
C LYS A 155 -18.88 50.02 -24.27
N LEU A 156 -17.68 49.42 -24.53
CA LEU A 156 -16.56 50.12 -25.17
C LEU A 156 -16.92 50.60 -26.57
N ASP A 157 -17.54 49.74 -27.36
CA ASP A 157 -17.97 50.08 -28.74
C ASP A 157 -18.99 51.23 -28.75
N LYS A 158 -19.73 51.46 -27.65
CA LYS A 158 -20.66 52.59 -27.46
C LYS A 158 -20.03 53.81 -26.79
N GLY A 159 -18.76 53.70 -26.34
CA GLY A 159 -18.08 54.77 -25.58
C GLY A 159 -18.54 54.92 -24.12
N GLU A 160 -19.23 53.88 -23.58
CA GLU A 160 -19.78 53.88 -22.22
C GLU A 160 -18.78 53.33 -21.18
N THR A 161 -17.62 52.80 -21.60
CA THR A 161 -16.55 52.30 -20.72
C THR A 161 -15.17 52.59 -21.32
N THR A 162 -14.12 52.36 -20.55
CA THR A 162 -12.72 52.60 -20.98
C THR A 162 -12.09 51.32 -21.54
N ILE A 163 -11.09 51.51 -22.41
CA ILE A 163 -10.26 50.40 -22.91
C ILE A 163 -9.57 49.64 -21.75
N ILE A 164 -9.24 50.34 -20.64
CA ILE A 164 -8.61 49.75 -19.47
C ILE A 164 -9.56 48.72 -18.79
N GLU A 165 -10.84 49.05 -18.66
CA GLU A 165 -11.83 48.14 -18.09
C GLU A 165 -12.09 46.92 -18.97
N HIS A 166 -12.17 47.12 -20.28
CA HIS A 166 -12.27 46.00 -21.23
C HIS A 166 -11.04 45.08 -21.16
N ASN A 167 -9.83 45.63 -21.15
CA ASN A 167 -8.58 44.87 -21.05
C ASN A 167 -8.54 44.04 -19.75
N LYS A 168 -9.00 44.61 -18.62
CA LYS A 168 -9.09 43.84 -17.35
C LYS A 168 -10.05 42.67 -17.46
N ALA A 169 -11.22 42.85 -18.08
CA ALA A 169 -12.16 41.77 -18.30
C ALA A 169 -11.59 40.69 -19.21
N GLN A 170 -10.86 41.01 -20.24
CA GLN A 170 -10.18 40.08 -21.14
C GLN A 170 -9.06 39.31 -20.42
N LEU A 171 -8.24 39.97 -19.61
CA LEU A 171 -7.20 39.33 -18.81
C LEU A 171 -7.82 38.34 -17.79
N ASN A 172 -8.88 38.76 -17.11
CA ASN A 172 -9.62 37.86 -16.20
C ASN A 172 -10.15 36.62 -16.93
N LEU A 173 -10.80 36.78 -18.09
CA LEU A 173 -11.26 35.66 -18.90
C LEU A 173 -10.11 34.72 -19.29
N THR A 174 -8.99 35.25 -19.77
CA THR A 174 -7.81 34.45 -20.14
C THR A 174 -7.25 33.69 -18.95
N THR A 175 -7.17 34.31 -17.77
CA THR A 175 -6.69 33.67 -16.54
C THR A 175 -7.60 32.49 -16.17
N VAL A 176 -8.91 32.69 -16.13
CA VAL A 176 -9.87 31.61 -15.82
C VAL A 176 -9.82 30.49 -16.85
N GLN A 177 -9.66 30.80 -18.14
CA GLN A 177 -9.50 29.78 -19.19
C GLN A 177 -8.22 28.95 -19.00
N THR A 178 -7.13 29.58 -18.58
CA THR A 178 -5.87 28.87 -18.27
C THR A 178 -6.02 27.94 -17.09
N GLU A 179 -6.69 28.38 -16.02
CA GLU A 179 -6.99 27.54 -14.86
C GLU A 179 -7.86 26.32 -15.23
N VAL A 180 -8.90 26.52 -16.05
CA VAL A 180 -9.73 25.42 -16.58
C VAL A 180 -8.87 24.39 -17.33
N ALA A 181 -7.94 24.84 -18.15
CA ALA A 181 -7.03 23.95 -18.90
C ALA A 181 -6.09 23.17 -17.97
N GLN A 182 -5.58 23.80 -16.92
CA GLN A 182 -4.74 23.14 -15.92
C GLN A 182 -5.53 22.08 -15.14
N ILE A 183 -6.73 22.41 -14.67
CA ILE A 183 -7.62 21.47 -13.97
C ILE A 183 -7.93 20.25 -14.83
N GLU A 184 -8.21 20.43 -16.13
CA GLU A 184 -8.48 19.32 -17.02
C GLU A 184 -7.24 18.46 -17.29
N THR A 185 -6.06 19.06 -17.34
CA THR A 185 -4.78 18.35 -17.43
C THR A 185 -4.56 17.44 -16.23
N GLU A 186 -4.82 17.93 -15.01
CA GLU A 186 -4.72 17.14 -13.78
C GLU A 186 -5.75 15.99 -13.76
N ARG A 187 -6.99 16.24 -14.21
CA ARG A 187 -8.00 15.19 -14.32
C ARG A 187 -7.59 14.08 -15.28
N ILE A 188 -7.06 14.43 -16.45
CA ILE A 188 -6.55 13.45 -17.43
C ILE A 188 -5.40 12.65 -16.85
N THR A 189 -4.48 13.29 -16.14
CA THR A 189 -3.34 12.65 -15.47
C THR A 189 -3.81 11.63 -14.42
N LEU A 190 -4.77 12.01 -13.58
CA LEU A 190 -5.33 11.13 -12.55
C LEU A 190 -6.12 9.96 -13.15
N LEU A 191 -6.89 10.18 -14.20
CA LEU A 191 -7.59 9.10 -14.92
C LEU A 191 -6.60 8.11 -15.53
N SER A 192 -5.49 8.61 -16.09
CA SER A 192 -4.41 7.78 -16.64
C SER A 192 -3.71 6.98 -15.54
N GLU A 193 -3.48 7.58 -14.37
CA GLU A 193 -2.89 6.91 -13.21
C GLU A 193 -3.82 5.82 -12.66
N ILE A 194 -5.11 6.11 -12.51
CA ILE A 194 -6.12 5.14 -12.09
C ILE A 194 -6.18 3.97 -13.08
N LYS A 195 -6.17 4.26 -14.40
CA LYS A 195 -6.13 3.24 -15.44
C LYS A 195 -4.86 2.39 -15.35
N ARG A 196 -3.70 3.00 -15.11
CA ARG A 196 -2.43 2.30 -14.89
C ARG A 196 -2.51 1.35 -13.68
N ILE A 197 -3.04 1.82 -12.56
CA ILE A 197 -3.22 1.02 -11.34
C ILE A 197 -4.21 -0.13 -11.60
N ASN A 198 -5.21 0.06 -12.46
CA ASN A 198 -6.20 -0.95 -12.87
C ASN A 198 -5.69 -1.89 -13.99
N GLY A 199 -4.38 -2.05 -14.13
CA GLY A 199 -3.80 -2.94 -15.15
C GLY A 199 -4.10 -2.51 -16.58
N ASN A 200 -4.15 -1.20 -16.82
CA ASN A 200 -4.46 -0.56 -18.11
C ASN A 200 -5.88 -0.83 -18.65
N LYS A 201 -6.82 -1.21 -17.77
CA LYS A 201 -8.24 -1.38 -18.09
C LYS A 201 -9.04 -0.15 -17.67
N GLU A 202 -10.09 0.17 -18.43
CA GLU A 202 -11.03 1.23 -18.06
C GLU A 202 -11.78 0.86 -16.78
N ILE A 203 -12.06 1.87 -15.95
CA ILE A 203 -12.92 1.72 -14.77
C ILE A 203 -14.32 2.17 -15.13
N THR A 204 -15.30 1.33 -14.83
CA THR A 204 -16.69 1.53 -15.19
C THR A 204 -17.38 2.67 -14.45
N ASN A 205 -16.87 3.05 -13.28
CA ASN A 205 -17.46 4.14 -12.49
C ASN A 205 -16.33 4.94 -11.80
N THR A 206 -16.04 6.14 -12.30
CA THR A 206 -15.08 7.08 -11.73
C THR A 206 -15.73 8.14 -10.81
N ASN A 207 -17.06 8.21 -10.75
CA ASN A 207 -17.81 9.10 -9.85
C ASN A 207 -18.00 8.44 -8.48
N VAL A 208 -16.91 8.07 -7.85
CA VAL A 208 -16.93 7.40 -6.54
C VAL A 208 -16.89 8.46 -5.45
N ASN A 209 -17.95 8.54 -4.67
CA ASN A 209 -17.98 9.39 -3.49
C ASN A 209 -17.28 8.69 -2.34
N CYS A 210 -16.08 9.17 -2.02
CA CYS A 210 -15.24 8.61 -0.95
C CYS A 210 -15.64 9.19 0.42
N ASN A 211 -16.91 9.04 0.82
CA ASN A 211 -17.37 9.55 2.11
C ASN A 211 -16.75 8.68 3.24
N LEU A 212 -15.57 9.08 3.70
CA LEU A 212 -14.78 8.35 4.67
C LEU A 212 -15.22 8.72 6.09
N GLN A 213 -15.51 7.71 6.92
CA GLN A 213 -15.82 7.92 8.32
C GLN A 213 -14.54 8.12 9.12
N PHE A 214 -14.51 9.20 9.91
CA PHE A 214 -13.40 9.48 10.80
C PHE A 214 -13.59 8.78 12.15
N VAL A 215 -12.50 8.21 12.68
CA VAL A 215 -12.48 7.51 13.98
C VAL A 215 -12.66 8.49 15.12
N ILE A 216 -13.50 8.16 16.11
CA ILE A 216 -13.83 9.04 17.23
C ILE A 216 -12.84 8.85 18.41
N ASP A 217 -12.48 7.59 18.75
CA ASP A 217 -11.53 7.28 19.83
C ASP A 217 -10.25 6.66 19.25
N PHE A 218 -9.12 7.34 19.49
CA PHE A 218 -7.84 6.89 18.98
C PHE A 218 -7.30 5.67 19.69
N GLU A 219 -7.39 5.60 21.02
CA GLU A 219 -6.73 4.54 21.80
C GLU A 219 -7.41 3.18 21.57
N ASP A 220 -8.73 3.15 21.57
CA ASP A 220 -9.50 1.93 21.26
C ASP A 220 -9.28 1.49 19.83
N TRP A 221 -9.26 2.40 18.87
CA TRP A 221 -8.96 2.14 17.48
C TRP A 221 -7.53 1.61 17.28
N TYR A 222 -6.55 2.28 17.91
CA TYR A 222 -5.14 1.88 17.81
C TYR A 222 -4.92 0.45 18.32
N ALA A 223 -5.52 0.06 19.43
CA ALA A 223 -5.39 -1.29 19.98
C ALA A 223 -5.84 -2.38 18.97
N GLN A 224 -6.92 -2.13 18.23
CA GLN A 224 -7.41 -3.03 17.21
C GLN A 224 -6.48 -3.09 16.00
N VAL A 225 -6.01 -1.93 15.53
CA VAL A 225 -5.10 -1.82 14.39
C VAL A 225 -3.74 -2.44 14.69
N GLU A 226 -3.16 -2.19 15.88
CA GLU A 226 -1.89 -2.81 16.30
C GLU A 226 -1.94 -4.33 16.24
N ALA A 227 -3.05 -4.93 16.70
CA ALA A 227 -3.21 -6.37 16.73
C ALA A 227 -3.27 -7.01 15.33
N LYS A 228 -3.85 -6.30 14.35
CA LYS A 228 -4.13 -6.81 13.00
C LYS A 228 -3.10 -6.38 11.96
N ASN A 229 -2.30 -5.36 12.22
CA ASN A 229 -1.40 -4.78 11.24
C ASN A 229 -0.40 -5.79 10.68
N PRO A 230 -0.36 -6.04 9.36
CA PRO A 230 0.47 -7.08 8.77
C PRO A 230 1.97 -6.79 8.88
N VAL A 231 2.39 -5.53 8.96
CA VAL A 231 3.80 -5.15 9.13
C VAL A 231 4.29 -5.52 10.52
N LEU A 232 3.50 -5.23 11.57
CA LEU A 232 3.85 -5.61 12.94
C LEU A 232 3.79 -7.13 13.14
N GLN A 233 2.83 -7.81 12.52
CA GLN A 233 2.76 -9.27 12.51
C GLN A 233 3.98 -9.90 11.82
N TYR A 234 4.42 -9.33 10.69
CA TYR A 234 5.63 -9.77 9.99
C TYR A 234 6.89 -9.68 10.88
N VAL A 235 7.10 -8.56 11.57
CA VAL A 235 8.25 -8.40 12.47
C VAL A 235 8.18 -9.39 13.64
N ARG A 236 6.99 -9.63 14.19
CA ARG A 236 6.77 -10.66 15.22
C ARG A 236 7.06 -12.07 14.69
N GLY A 237 6.60 -12.37 13.48
CA GLY A 237 6.90 -13.65 12.80
C GLY A 237 8.40 -13.84 12.58
N GLN A 238 9.15 -12.78 12.28
CA GLN A 238 10.61 -12.83 12.14
C GLN A 238 11.30 -13.22 13.46
N ILE A 239 10.83 -12.71 14.60
CA ILE A 239 11.34 -13.11 15.92
C ILE A 239 11.13 -14.61 16.15
N GLU A 240 9.95 -15.15 15.82
CA GLU A 240 9.68 -16.58 15.96
C GLU A 240 10.57 -17.44 15.04
N ILE A 241 10.80 -16.98 13.80
CA ILE A 241 11.77 -17.62 12.89
C ILE A 241 13.15 -17.68 13.54
N ASP A 242 13.62 -16.57 14.08
CA ASP A 242 14.96 -16.48 14.69
C ASP A 242 15.06 -17.31 15.98
N ARG A 243 14.01 -17.39 16.77
CA ARG A 243 13.93 -18.34 17.91
C ARG A 243 14.03 -19.81 17.47
N HIS A 244 13.40 -20.16 16.35
CA HIS A 244 13.53 -21.51 15.79
C HIS A 244 14.91 -21.76 15.18
N LYS A 245 15.61 -20.73 14.64
CA LYS A 245 17.01 -20.82 14.21
C LYS A 245 17.95 -21.13 15.37
N ILE A 246 17.70 -20.62 16.58
CA ILE A 246 18.50 -21.02 17.77
C ILE A 246 18.36 -22.53 18.00
N LYS A 247 17.13 -23.07 17.94
CA LYS A 247 16.89 -24.49 18.15
C LYS A 247 17.50 -25.34 17.03
N LEU A 248 17.40 -24.88 15.78
CA LEU A 248 18.04 -25.52 14.63
C LEU A 248 19.56 -25.57 14.79
N ASN A 249 20.20 -24.43 15.12
CA ASN A 249 21.66 -24.38 15.31
C ASN A 249 22.13 -25.27 16.45
N ARG A 250 21.33 -25.45 17.51
CA ARG A 250 21.62 -26.45 18.55
C ARG A 250 21.53 -27.87 18.01
N ALA A 251 20.49 -28.20 17.22
CA ALA A 251 20.30 -29.51 16.62
C ALA A 251 21.42 -29.84 15.62
N MET A 252 21.89 -28.84 14.86
CA MET A 252 23.05 -28.98 13.94
C MET A 252 24.39 -29.17 14.65
N GLY A 253 24.46 -28.88 15.94
CA GLY A 253 25.59 -29.20 16.81
C GLY A 253 25.59 -30.66 17.34
N LEU A 254 24.55 -31.42 17.06
CA LEU A 254 24.46 -32.83 17.39
C LEU A 254 25.13 -33.68 16.30
N PRO A 255 25.57 -34.91 16.64
CA PRO A 255 26.19 -35.82 15.67
C PRO A 255 25.29 -36.09 14.46
N LYS A 256 25.87 -36.09 13.26
CA LYS A 256 25.23 -36.58 12.04
C LYS A 256 25.41 -38.09 11.95
N LEU A 257 24.38 -38.76 11.48
CA LEU A 257 24.35 -40.20 11.28
C LEU A 257 24.52 -40.53 9.81
N SER A 258 25.28 -41.58 9.48
CA SER A 258 25.34 -42.12 8.13
C SER A 258 25.06 -43.60 8.14
N ALA A 259 24.39 -44.07 7.12
CA ALA A 259 24.18 -45.48 6.86
C ALA A 259 24.46 -45.78 5.39
N GLY A 260 25.04 -46.90 5.10
CA GLY A 260 25.42 -47.23 3.74
C GLY A 260 25.63 -48.69 3.50
N TYR A 261 25.94 -48.99 2.25
CA TYR A 261 26.39 -50.28 1.77
C TYR A 261 27.74 -50.12 1.11
N MET A 262 28.64 -51.07 1.36
CA MET A 262 29.96 -51.12 0.76
C MET A 262 30.22 -52.49 0.18
N SER A 263 30.82 -52.53 -0.99
CA SER A 263 31.29 -53.73 -1.65
C SER A 263 32.73 -53.52 -2.12
N GLU A 264 33.59 -54.45 -1.77
CA GLU A 264 35.01 -54.47 -2.14
C GLU A 264 35.33 -55.79 -2.85
N LYS A 265 35.87 -55.70 -4.04
CA LYS A 265 36.28 -56.87 -4.85
C LYS A 265 37.76 -56.81 -5.14
N ILE A 266 38.44 -57.82 -4.68
CA ILE A 266 39.84 -58.07 -4.96
C ILE A 266 39.99 -59.39 -5.72
N VAL A 267 41.15 -59.69 -6.29
CA VAL A 267 41.37 -60.95 -7.06
C VAL A 267 41.02 -62.17 -6.17
N GLY A 268 39.97 -62.89 -6.55
CA GLY A 268 39.51 -64.10 -5.90
C GLY A 268 38.65 -63.91 -4.67
N GLU A 269 38.47 -62.70 -4.16
CA GLU A 269 37.70 -62.40 -2.94
C GLU A 269 36.70 -61.28 -3.18
N HIS A 270 35.57 -61.32 -2.48
CA HIS A 270 34.52 -60.32 -2.53
C HIS A 270 33.94 -60.08 -1.11
N PHE A 271 34.14 -58.89 -0.61
CA PHE A 271 33.62 -58.45 0.67
C PHE A 271 32.46 -57.50 0.40
N GLN A 272 31.38 -57.64 1.18
CA GLN A 272 30.25 -56.74 1.13
C GLN A 272 29.59 -56.63 2.52
N GLY A 273 29.03 -55.45 2.81
CA GLY A 273 28.43 -55.22 4.10
C GLY A 273 27.75 -53.85 4.22
N VAL A 274 27.15 -53.63 5.38
CA VAL A 274 26.55 -52.37 5.75
C VAL A 274 27.59 -51.52 6.52
N THR A 275 27.55 -50.21 6.23
CA THR A 275 28.38 -49.24 6.98
C THR A 275 27.46 -48.36 7.80
N ILE A 276 27.87 -48.07 9.02
CA ILE A 276 27.24 -47.11 9.93
C ILE A 276 28.29 -46.15 10.38
N GLY A 277 28.05 -44.86 10.21
CA GLY A 277 29.02 -43.80 10.60
C GLY A 277 28.35 -42.73 11.46
N ILE A 278 29.14 -42.08 12.25
CA ILE A 278 28.78 -40.92 13.06
C ILE A 278 29.79 -39.80 12.85
N SER A 279 29.31 -38.62 12.48
CA SER A 279 30.14 -37.42 12.34
C SER A 279 29.90 -36.49 13.51
N ILE A 280 30.92 -36.22 14.32
CA ILE A 280 30.86 -35.36 15.51
C ILE A 280 31.33 -33.94 15.14
N PRO A 281 30.41 -32.94 15.12
CA PRO A 281 30.78 -31.55 14.78
C PRO A 281 31.54 -30.90 15.94
N LEU A 282 32.88 -30.83 15.87
CA LEU A 282 33.71 -30.23 16.91
C LEU A 282 33.81 -28.70 16.76
N TRP A 283 33.91 -28.19 15.53
CA TRP A 283 34.15 -26.79 15.24
C TRP A 283 33.11 -26.14 14.35
N GLU A 284 32.40 -26.91 13.53
CA GLU A 284 31.54 -26.45 12.46
C GLU A 284 30.40 -25.50 12.95
N ASN A 285 29.93 -25.69 14.18
CA ASN A 285 28.84 -24.91 14.76
C ASN A 285 29.27 -23.90 15.83
N SER A 286 30.60 -23.64 15.93
CA SER A 286 31.11 -22.63 16.87
C SER A 286 30.46 -21.28 16.64
N ASN A 287 30.01 -20.64 17.73
CA ASN A 287 29.33 -19.34 17.76
C ASN A 287 27.95 -19.22 17.04
N ARG A 288 27.49 -20.21 16.25
CA ARG A 288 26.21 -20.13 15.52
C ARG A 288 25.00 -19.95 16.47
N VAL A 289 25.00 -20.65 17.59
CA VAL A 289 23.94 -20.50 18.61
C VAL A 289 24.01 -19.12 19.28
N GLN A 290 25.20 -18.61 19.52
CA GLN A 290 25.40 -17.32 20.17
C GLN A 290 24.96 -16.16 19.23
N GLN A 291 25.35 -16.26 17.96
CA GLN A 291 24.89 -15.36 16.91
C GLN A 291 23.38 -15.35 16.79
N ALA A 292 22.72 -16.52 16.73
CA ALA A 292 21.28 -16.61 16.62
C ALA A 292 20.56 -16.02 17.85
N LYS A 293 21.12 -16.16 19.06
CA LYS A 293 20.58 -15.49 20.26
C LYS A 293 20.70 -13.97 20.19
N ALA A 294 21.84 -13.45 19.74
CA ALA A 294 22.03 -12.01 19.55
C ALA A 294 21.06 -11.46 18.48
N GLN A 295 20.80 -12.21 17.41
CA GLN A 295 19.81 -11.85 16.40
C GLN A 295 18.39 -11.75 16.96
N VAL A 296 17.96 -12.70 17.82
CA VAL A 296 16.65 -12.62 18.49
C VAL A 296 16.58 -11.35 19.35
N GLN A 297 17.60 -11.06 20.15
CA GLN A 297 17.61 -9.86 20.99
C GLN A 297 17.55 -8.58 20.15
N ALA A 298 18.30 -8.51 19.06
CA ALA A 298 18.23 -7.39 18.11
C ALA A 298 16.82 -7.26 17.47
N ALA A 299 16.20 -8.37 17.08
CA ALA A 299 14.84 -8.38 16.50
C ALA A 299 13.79 -7.96 17.52
N GLU A 300 13.88 -8.38 18.78
CA GLU A 300 12.98 -7.95 19.87
C GLU A 300 13.11 -6.45 20.14
N THR A 301 14.32 -5.91 20.14
CA THR A 301 14.56 -4.46 20.28
C THR A 301 13.98 -3.69 19.08
N ALA A 302 14.22 -4.17 17.87
CA ALA A 302 13.67 -3.56 16.65
C ALA A 302 12.13 -3.61 16.62
N PHE A 303 11.52 -4.67 17.16
CA PHE A 303 10.05 -4.75 17.28
C PHE A 303 9.52 -3.72 18.28
N ALA A 304 10.17 -3.56 19.43
CA ALA A 304 9.76 -2.55 20.41
C ALA A 304 9.86 -1.14 19.82
N ASP A 305 10.95 -0.82 19.11
CA ASP A 305 11.11 0.45 18.40
C ASP A 305 10.05 0.64 17.31
N SER A 306 9.79 -0.38 16.51
CA SER A 306 8.75 -0.36 15.47
C SER A 306 7.35 -0.07 16.05
N LYS A 307 7.01 -0.61 17.21
CA LYS A 307 5.74 -0.31 17.90
C LYS A 307 5.65 1.17 18.31
N VAL A 308 6.72 1.71 18.87
CA VAL A 308 6.76 3.14 19.28
C VAL A 308 6.63 4.04 18.06
N GLN A 309 7.36 3.75 16.99
CA GLN A 309 7.27 4.52 15.74
C GLN A 309 5.87 4.43 15.12
N PHE A 310 5.28 3.23 15.08
CA PHE A 310 3.93 3.00 14.56
C PHE A 310 2.88 3.77 15.34
N TYR A 311 2.90 3.71 16.69
CA TYR A 311 2.00 4.47 17.55
C TYR A 311 2.11 5.97 17.28
N ASN A 312 3.32 6.54 17.33
CA ASN A 312 3.53 7.97 17.15
C ASN A 312 3.13 8.44 15.75
N ARG A 313 3.40 7.64 14.71
CA ARG A 313 2.98 7.93 13.34
C ARG A 313 1.46 7.97 13.21
N LEU A 314 0.76 6.98 13.75
CA LEU A 314 -0.71 6.94 13.71
C LEU A 314 -1.33 8.05 14.57
N LYS A 315 -0.75 8.35 15.73
CA LYS A 315 -1.20 9.46 16.57
C LYS A 315 -1.10 10.80 15.83
N THR A 316 0.01 11.02 15.12
CA THR A 316 0.21 12.22 14.31
C THR A 316 -0.79 12.29 13.16
N PHE A 317 -1.04 11.19 12.46
CA PHE A 317 -2.04 11.15 11.37
C PHE A 317 -3.45 11.41 11.90
N TYR A 318 -3.81 10.82 13.04
CA TYR A 318 -5.09 11.06 13.68
C TYR A 318 -5.29 12.53 14.06
N GLN A 319 -4.30 13.15 14.72
CA GLN A 319 -4.35 14.56 15.10
C GLN A 319 -4.45 15.48 13.88
N LYS A 320 -3.71 15.14 12.80
CA LYS A 320 -3.79 15.86 11.53
C LYS A 320 -5.19 15.76 10.94
N ALA A 321 -5.76 14.56 10.85
CA ALA A 321 -7.11 14.35 10.32
C ALA A 321 -8.17 15.09 11.11
N ALA A 322 -8.10 15.06 12.46
CA ALA A 322 -9.00 15.81 13.33
C ALA A 322 -8.94 17.33 13.11
N SER A 323 -7.73 17.88 12.98
CA SER A 323 -7.54 19.31 12.68
C SER A 323 -8.08 19.68 11.30
N LEU A 324 -7.81 18.85 10.28
CA LEU A 324 -8.30 19.08 8.92
C LEU A 324 -9.84 19.00 8.85
N GLN A 325 -10.47 18.08 9.58
CA GLN A 325 -11.92 18.01 9.69
C GLN A 325 -12.53 19.30 10.21
N GLN A 326 -11.98 19.81 11.32
CA GLN A 326 -12.47 21.07 11.91
C GLN A 326 -12.30 22.25 10.94
N ASN A 327 -11.16 22.32 10.22
CA ASN A 327 -10.90 23.38 9.24
C ASN A 327 -11.88 23.30 8.06
N ALA A 328 -12.10 22.10 7.48
CA ALA A 328 -13.03 21.89 6.38
C ALA A 328 -14.47 22.27 6.79
N GLN A 329 -14.93 21.82 7.97
CA GLN A 329 -16.24 22.16 8.49
C GLN A 329 -16.41 23.68 8.70
N LYS A 330 -15.41 24.34 9.30
CA LYS A 330 -15.43 25.78 9.55
C LYS A 330 -15.51 26.58 8.24
N LEU A 331 -14.74 26.19 7.23
CA LEU A 331 -14.75 26.82 5.91
C LEU A 331 -16.11 26.64 5.22
N ARG A 332 -16.69 25.44 5.25
CA ARG A 332 -18.02 25.17 4.68
C ARG A 332 -19.12 25.97 5.36
N GLN A 333 -19.09 26.03 6.70
CA GLN A 333 -20.06 26.83 7.47
C GLN A 333 -19.94 28.33 7.13
N SER A 334 -18.70 28.84 7.02
CA SER A 334 -18.46 30.22 6.68
C SER A 334 -18.97 30.57 5.27
N LEU A 335 -18.73 29.72 4.28
CA LEU A 335 -19.23 29.88 2.91
C LEU A 335 -20.75 29.83 2.84
N ALA A 336 -21.39 28.90 3.59
CA ALA A 336 -22.84 28.80 3.62
C ALA A 336 -23.51 30.05 4.21
N ASN A 337 -22.89 30.67 5.24
CA ASN A 337 -23.41 31.83 5.92
C ASN A 337 -23.14 33.15 5.19
N ASN A 338 -22.11 33.20 4.33
CA ASN A 338 -21.60 34.45 3.72
C ASN A 338 -21.54 34.35 2.19
N ASN A 339 -22.53 33.76 1.55
CA ASN A 339 -22.61 33.69 0.08
C ASN A 339 -23.02 35.04 -0.52
N ASN A 340 -22.04 35.87 -0.85
CA ASN A 340 -22.23 37.19 -1.44
C ASN A 340 -22.26 37.21 -2.98
N GLU A 341 -22.01 36.09 -3.67
CA GLU A 341 -21.95 36.05 -5.13
C GLU A 341 -23.20 36.60 -5.83
N PRO A 342 -24.44 36.21 -5.44
CA PRO A 342 -25.65 36.76 -6.07
C PRO A 342 -25.81 38.26 -5.82
N LEU A 343 -25.40 38.75 -4.65
CA LEU A 343 -25.48 40.16 -4.29
C LEU A 343 -24.49 41.01 -5.07
N LEU A 344 -23.25 40.54 -5.21
CA LEU A 344 -22.22 41.20 -5.99
C LEU A 344 -22.60 41.32 -7.47
N LYS A 345 -23.16 40.24 -8.03
CA LYS A 345 -23.65 40.27 -9.41
C LYS A 345 -24.75 41.28 -9.60
N LYS A 346 -25.73 41.31 -8.71
CA LYS A 346 -26.86 42.27 -8.75
C LYS A 346 -26.36 43.70 -8.64
N ALA A 347 -25.42 43.99 -7.76
CA ALA A 347 -24.83 45.31 -7.57
C ALA A 347 -24.03 45.77 -8.83
N LEU A 348 -23.31 44.87 -9.49
CA LEU A 348 -22.65 45.13 -10.75
C LEU A 348 -23.62 45.46 -11.88
N ASP A 349 -24.69 44.64 -12.01
CA ASP A 349 -25.73 44.82 -13.04
C ASP A 349 -26.50 46.11 -12.84
N ALA A 350 -26.71 46.54 -11.58
CA ALA A 350 -27.35 47.85 -11.24
C ALA A 350 -26.39 49.06 -11.38
N GLY A 351 -25.10 48.81 -11.60
CA GLY A 351 -24.08 49.90 -11.67
C GLY A 351 -23.69 50.49 -10.30
N GLU A 352 -24.08 49.84 -9.20
CA GLU A 352 -23.80 50.29 -7.82
C GLU A 352 -22.31 50.08 -7.45
N ILE A 353 -21.63 49.12 -8.06
CA ILE A 353 -20.21 48.85 -7.90
C ILE A 353 -19.49 48.84 -9.25
N SER A 354 -18.22 49.23 -9.23
CA SER A 354 -17.38 49.17 -10.43
C SER A 354 -17.00 47.74 -10.77
N LEU A 355 -16.67 47.47 -12.04
CA LEU A 355 -16.13 46.17 -12.45
C LEU A 355 -14.90 45.74 -11.62
N LEU A 356 -14.02 46.70 -11.32
CA LEU A 356 -12.83 46.41 -10.50
C LEU A 356 -13.21 45.91 -9.11
N ASN A 357 -14.14 46.59 -8.44
CA ASN A 357 -14.59 46.18 -7.11
C ASN A 357 -15.28 44.81 -7.16
N TYR A 358 -16.13 44.58 -8.17
CA TYR A 358 -16.75 43.26 -8.37
C TYR A 358 -15.69 42.15 -8.51
N LEU A 359 -14.67 42.34 -9.37
CA LEU A 359 -13.64 41.33 -9.60
C LEU A 359 -12.81 41.07 -8.33
N LEU A 360 -12.51 42.07 -7.53
CA LEU A 360 -11.77 41.90 -6.27
C LEU A 360 -12.59 41.13 -5.21
N GLU A 361 -13.88 41.47 -5.05
CA GLU A 361 -14.76 40.86 -4.07
C GLU A 361 -15.11 39.42 -4.46
N ILE A 362 -15.39 39.16 -5.73
CA ILE A 362 -15.73 37.81 -6.20
C ILE A 362 -14.49 36.88 -6.17
N GLU A 363 -13.28 37.38 -6.41
CA GLU A 363 -12.04 36.62 -6.29
C GLU A 363 -11.81 36.19 -4.85
N PHE A 364 -12.07 37.06 -3.88
CA PHE A 364 -11.98 36.70 -2.46
C PHE A 364 -12.92 35.52 -2.12
N TYR A 365 -14.16 35.55 -2.61
CA TYR A 365 -15.13 34.48 -2.42
C TYR A 365 -14.71 33.18 -3.11
N TYR A 366 -14.23 33.27 -4.35
CA TYR A 366 -13.73 32.10 -5.10
C TYR A 366 -12.49 31.46 -4.44
N ASN A 367 -11.60 32.26 -3.90
CA ASN A 367 -10.47 31.75 -3.13
C ASN A 367 -10.89 31.02 -1.86
N ALA A 368 -11.95 31.48 -1.19
CA ALA A 368 -12.52 30.78 -0.04
C ALA A 368 -13.13 29.43 -0.44
N ILE A 369 -13.82 29.32 -1.59
CA ILE A 369 -14.31 28.05 -2.14
C ILE A 369 -13.15 27.09 -2.42
N ASN A 370 -12.09 27.57 -3.10
CA ASN A 370 -10.93 26.74 -3.41
C ASN A 370 -10.32 26.16 -2.14
N LYS A 371 -10.11 27.02 -1.11
CA LYS A 371 -9.59 26.57 0.19
C LYS A 371 -10.49 25.58 0.91
N ALA A 372 -11.80 25.69 0.76
CA ALA A 372 -12.73 24.72 1.35
C ALA A 372 -12.62 23.35 0.66
N LEU A 373 -12.55 23.32 -0.68
CA LEU A 373 -12.36 22.09 -1.45
C LEU A 373 -11.00 21.45 -1.15
N GLU A 374 -9.92 22.25 -1.04
CA GLU A 374 -8.60 21.77 -0.63
C GLU A 374 -8.63 21.15 0.78
N ALA A 375 -9.25 21.81 1.74
CA ALA A 375 -9.35 21.32 3.11
C ALA A 375 -10.15 20.01 3.20
N GLU A 376 -11.20 19.85 2.40
CA GLU A 376 -11.98 18.62 2.30
C GLU A 376 -11.14 17.48 1.71
N ARG A 377 -10.46 17.73 0.59
CA ARG A 377 -9.52 16.78 -0.02
C ARG A 377 -8.45 16.34 0.99
N ASP A 378 -7.81 17.28 1.67
CA ASP A 378 -6.73 16.99 2.61
C ASP A 378 -7.22 16.17 3.81
N PHE A 379 -8.45 16.45 4.27
CA PHE A 379 -9.11 15.65 5.30
C PHE A 379 -9.37 14.22 4.81
N GLU A 380 -9.96 14.05 3.62
CA GLU A 380 -10.24 12.74 3.06
C GLU A 380 -8.96 11.92 2.82
N LEU A 381 -7.88 12.55 2.35
CA LEU A 381 -6.57 11.91 2.19
C LEU A 381 -6.01 11.44 3.54
N ALA A 382 -6.12 12.26 4.59
CA ALA A 382 -5.65 11.90 5.92
C ALA A 382 -6.47 10.73 6.53
N VAL A 383 -7.78 10.72 6.32
CA VAL A 383 -8.66 9.61 6.75
C VAL A 383 -8.35 8.33 5.95
N ALA A 384 -8.10 8.45 4.65
CA ALA A 384 -7.71 7.30 3.81
C ALA A 384 -6.43 6.62 4.32
N GLU A 385 -5.44 7.40 4.78
CA GLU A 385 -4.22 6.86 5.39
C GLU A 385 -4.49 6.10 6.69
N LEU A 386 -5.40 6.61 7.54
CA LEU A 386 -5.80 5.92 8.78
C LEU A 386 -6.53 4.61 8.46
N GLN A 387 -7.52 4.67 7.58
CA GLN A 387 -8.31 3.49 7.21
C GLN A 387 -7.50 2.40 6.49
N ALA A 388 -6.42 2.77 5.78
CA ALA A 388 -5.51 1.79 5.19
C ALA A 388 -4.82 0.92 6.25
N MET A 389 -4.72 1.38 7.48
CA MET A 389 -4.13 0.61 8.60
C MET A 389 -5.10 -0.42 9.19
N GLU A 390 -6.40 -0.33 8.87
CA GLU A 390 -7.45 -1.28 9.28
C GLU A 390 -7.59 -2.47 8.31
N MET A 391 -7.09 -2.31 7.07
CA MET A 391 -7.19 -3.30 5.98
C MET A 391 -6.19 -4.45 6.16
#